data_62ec0a855f5ce200f02939bb8c244890
#
_entry.id   62ec0a855f5ce200f02939bb8c244890
#
_cell.length_a   1.000
_cell.length_b   1.000
_cell.length_c   1.000
_cell.angle_alpha   90.00
_cell.angle_beta   90.00
_cell.angle_gamma   90.00
#
_symmetry.space_group_name_H-M   'P 1'
#
loop_
_entity.id
_entity.type
_entity.pdbx_description
1 polymer ?
#
loop_
_entity_poly.entity_id
_entity_poly.type
_entity_poly.pdbx_seq_one_letter_code
_entity_poly.pdbx_strand_id
1 'polypeptide(L)'
;MTYRIMIAIAAGTMLGAWANAAEIETIEPAEGAVVPLLTDAQKAYLDMPNDLRREKFVDAKFRKNEMGHPAEQVPGEKKARATYWPKTVRLAWKPIDGVDEYKVTVKDAKRGTTVVDQTVKGASANIDNLEVAAEYTWTVSGGGATGGGKFKTEDRAPRLVRFPGVPNVRDIGGWIGLDGKRVRQGMVFRSAGLNNNASMAYYSVDELREMGKDKELKEAAEVAKKRLDQLLAWQADPKTMDLKDEEYVDWANRHPGEPVANFLSSRVHRAKKAVKAGGSPKVEKGLKTGRSRVEGENGEYIRTRFGIKTDIDLRSDRECFGMTGSPLGPTVKWFHFSSSAYGGMQGSGGKEAFAKVFRVFLDEKNYPIDFHCIAGADRTGSAAYILCGLLGADEDRLARDWEATAFCSHGVDFCHEQRYDKLVNGFKKNFPADTVRERLEKYVLSLGFTEEDIAKFRGIMLE
;
A
#
# COMPACT_ATOMS: atom_id res chain seq x y z
N MET A 1 79.36 -48.58 14.45
CA MET A 1 79.04 -48.36 12.99
C MET A 1 77.62 -47.90 12.95
N THR A 2 77.42 -46.58 12.82
CA THR A 2 76.09 -45.95 12.90
C THR A 2 75.81 -45.35 11.53
N TYR A 3 74.85 -45.89 10.81
CA TYR A 3 74.42 -45.35 9.52
C TYR A 3 73.42 -44.22 9.77
N ARG A 4 73.75 -43.00 9.30
CA ARG A 4 72.79 -41.86 9.21
C ARG A 4 72.14 -41.89 7.84
N ILE A 5 70.84 -42.06 7.78
CA ILE A 5 70.01 -41.88 6.59
C ILE A 5 69.67 -40.39 6.51
N MET A 6 70.11 -39.73 5.42
CA MET A 6 69.61 -38.37 5.08
C MET A 6 68.32 -38.53 4.28
N ILE A 7 67.21 -37.94 4.84
CA ILE A 7 65.99 -37.76 4.08
C ILE A 7 66.03 -36.36 3.50
N ALA A 8 66.10 -36.25 2.21
CA ALA A 8 65.94 -35.00 1.48
C ALA A 8 64.42 -34.68 1.39
N ILE A 9 63.97 -33.64 2.06
CA ILE A 9 62.62 -33.10 1.92
C ILE A 9 62.63 -32.14 0.73
N ALA A 10 62.03 -32.56 -0.38
CA ALA A 10 61.72 -31.65 -1.50
C ALA A 10 60.55 -30.77 -1.11
N ALA A 11 60.78 -29.50 -0.82
CA ALA A 11 59.73 -28.48 -0.65
C ALA A 11 59.18 -28.12 -2.04
N GLY A 12 58.13 -28.80 -2.46
CA GLY A 12 57.32 -28.38 -3.59
C GLY A 12 56.50 -27.15 -3.21
N THR A 13 56.90 -25.98 -3.66
CA THR A 13 56.08 -24.75 -3.61
C THR A 13 54.89 -24.94 -4.57
N MET A 14 53.74 -25.34 -4.04
CA MET A 14 52.50 -25.17 -4.73
C MET A 14 52.15 -23.66 -4.70
N LEU A 15 52.53 -22.95 -5.75
CA LEU A 15 51.91 -21.68 -6.11
C LEU A 15 50.47 -21.98 -6.51
N GLY A 16 49.56 -21.92 -5.57
CA GLY A 16 48.14 -21.88 -5.85
C GLY A 16 47.86 -20.61 -6.66
N ALA A 17 47.61 -20.76 -7.94
CA ALA A 17 47.09 -19.70 -8.76
C ALA A 17 45.69 -19.34 -8.16
N TRP A 18 45.64 -18.26 -7.45
CA TRP A 18 44.39 -17.59 -7.16
C TRP A 18 43.88 -17.11 -8.51
N ALA A 19 42.98 -17.88 -9.14
CA ALA A 19 42.23 -17.39 -10.29
C ALA A 19 41.49 -16.15 -9.80
N ASN A 20 41.90 -14.96 -10.25
CA ASN A 20 41.11 -13.75 -10.08
C ASN A 20 39.74 -14.07 -10.69
N ALA A 21 38.72 -14.17 -9.87
CA ALA A 21 37.37 -14.28 -10.37
C ALA A 21 37.15 -13.11 -11.33
N ALA A 22 36.64 -13.37 -12.52
CA ALA A 22 36.37 -12.33 -13.50
C ALA A 22 35.42 -11.31 -12.87
N GLU A 23 35.67 -10.02 -13.09
CA GLU A 23 34.89 -8.94 -12.53
C GLU A 23 33.76 -8.57 -13.47
N ILE A 24 32.53 -8.43 -12.92
CA ILE A 24 31.39 -7.88 -13.64
C ILE A 24 31.44 -6.36 -13.49
N GLU A 25 31.59 -5.64 -14.60
CA GLU A 25 31.55 -4.18 -14.61
C GLU A 25 30.11 -3.70 -14.31
N THR A 26 29.95 -2.92 -13.22
CA THR A 26 28.66 -2.35 -12.81
C THR A 26 28.42 -0.99 -13.48
N ILE A 27 27.17 -0.72 -13.87
CA ILE A 27 26.75 0.50 -14.57
C ILE A 27 25.91 1.39 -13.66
N GLU A 28 24.91 0.81 -12.98
CA GLU A 28 23.95 1.52 -12.12
C GLU A 28 23.67 0.74 -10.85
N PRO A 29 23.49 1.46 -9.74
CA PRO A 29 23.81 2.87 -9.52
C PRO A 29 25.33 3.08 -9.48
N ALA A 30 25.80 4.31 -9.73
CA ALA A 30 27.21 4.65 -9.53
C ALA A 30 27.62 4.42 -8.06
N GLU A 31 28.90 4.09 -7.83
CA GLU A 31 29.41 3.82 -6.48
C GLU A 31 29.10 5.00 -5.52
N GLY A 32 28.47 4.71 -4.40
CA GLY A 32 28.09 5.70 -3.39
C GLY A 32 26.95 6.65 -3.79
N ALA A 33 26.26 6.42 -4.93
CA ALA A 33 25.18 7.27 -5.37
C ALA A 33 24.03 7.34 -4.35
N VAL A 34 23.36 8.49 -4.28
CA VAL A 34 22.10 8.64 -3.56
C VAL A 34 20.93 8.46 -4.55
N VAL A 35 20.11 7.45 -4.33
CA VAL A 35 19.03 7.06 -5.23
C VAL A 35 17.65 7.43 -4.65
N PRO A 36 16.75 8.04 -5.43
CA PRO A 36 15.42 8.40 -4.95
C PRO A 36 14.47 7.19 -4.92
N LEU A 37 13.60 7.16 -3.90
CA LEU A 37 12.51 6.18 -3.77
C LEU A 37 11.13 6.74 -4.16
N LEU A 38 11.05 8.04 -4.47
CA LEU A 38 9.89 8.73 -4.97
C LEU A 38 10.15 9.20 -6.41
N THR A 39 9.12 9.25 -7.24
CA THR A 39 9.21 9.89 -8.55
C THR A 39 9.37 11.39 -8.42
N ASP A 40 9.85 12.05 -9.49
CA ASP A 40 9.99 13.50 -9.47
C ASP A 40 8.63 14.20 -9.32
N ALA A 41 7.56 13.64 -9.91
CA ALA A 41 6.20 14.15 -9.74
C ALA A 41 5.73 14.02 -8.28
N GLN A 42 5.98 12.89 -7.62
CA GLN A 42 5.65 12.70 -6.20
C GLN A 42 6.42 13.67 -5.31
N LYS A 43 7.72 13.87 -5.59
CA LYS A 43 8.55 14.84 -4.86
C LYS A 43 8.02 16.27 -5.07
N ALA A 44 7.78 16.65 -6.33
CA ALA A 44 7.26 17.99 -6.65
C ALA A 44 5.91 18.26 -5.96
N TYR A 45 5.00 17.27 -5.93
CA TYR A 45 3.74 17.39 -5.19
C TYR A 45 3.96 17.62 -3.68
N LEU A 46 4.80 16.80 -3.05
CA LEU A 46 5.09 16.91 -1.63
C LEU A 46 5.78 18.22 -1.24
N ASP A 47 6.48 18.86 -2.18
CA ASP A 47 7.15 20.16 -1.98
C ASP A 47 6.24 21.37 -2.19
N MET A 48 5.05 21.17 -2.75
CA MET A 48 4.10 22.26 -2.94
C MET A 48 3.67 22.85 -1.57
N PRO A 49 3.39 24.15 -1.51
CA PRO A 49 2.69 24.74 -0.38
C PRO A 49 1.37 24.05 -0.10
N ASN A 50 0.92 24.03 1.14
CA ASN A 50 -0.27 23.30 1.57
C ASN A 50 -1.51 23.62 0.72
N ASP A 51 -1.77 24.91 0.46
CA ASP A 51 -2.96 25.33 -0.31
C ASP A 51 -2.94 24.77 -1.72
N LEU A 52 -1.78 24.79 -2.38
CA LEU A 52 -1.62 24.23 -3.71
C LEU A 52 -1.75 22.70 -3.72
N ARG A 53 -1.20 22.01 -2.71
CA ARG A 53 -1.38 20.55 -2.56
C ARG A 53 -2.86 20.19 -2.42
N ARG A 54 -3.60 20.95 -1.61
CA ARG A 54 -5.06 20.76 -1.41
C ARG A 54 -5.84 20.89 -2.70
N GLU A 55 -5.51 21.90 -3.52
CA GLU A 55 -6.09 22.10 -4.85
C GLU A 55 -5.77 20.92 -5.78
N LYS A 56 -4.48 20.53 -5.86
CA LYS A 56 -4.04 19.44 -6.72
C LYS A 56 -4.54 18.07 -6.27
N PHE A 57 -4.76 17.87 -5.00
CA PHE A 57 -5.27 16.62 -4.45
C PHE A 57 -6.65 16.24 -5.01
N VAL A 58 -7.52 17.20 -5.27
CA VAL A 58 -8.86 16.95 -5.84
C VAL A 58 -8.85 16.88 -7.36
N ASP A 59 -7.78 17.31 -8.02
CA ASP A 59 -7.64 17.22 -9.47
C ASP A 59 -7.37 15.78 -9.92
N ALA A 60 -8.43 15.10 -10.36
CA ALA A 60 -8.35 13.71 -10.84
C ALA A 60 -7.42 13.55 -12.05
N LYS A 61 -7.32 14.59 -12.91
CA LYS A 61 -6.47 14.57 -14.10
C LYS A 61 -5.00 14.66 -13.70
N PHE A 62 -4.67 15.56 -12.78
CA PHE A 62 -3.34 15.66 -12.19
C PHE A 62 -2.91 14.35 -11.56
N ARG A 63 -3.74 13.78 -10.70
CA ARG A 63 -3.46 12.49 -10.04
C ARG A 63 -3.18 11.36 -11.03
N LYS A 64 -3.98 11.26 -12.08
CA LYS A 64 -3.87 10.20 -13.08
C LYS A 64 -2.65 10.37 -13.99
N ASN A 65 -2.35 11.58 -14.41
CA ASN A 65 -1.36 11.84 -15.46
C ASN A 65 0.03 12.14 -14.91
N GLU A 66 0.11 12.79 -13.76
CA GLU A 66 1.37 13.29 -13.20
C GLU A 66 1.87 12.50 -12.01
N MET A 67 0.96 11.91 -11.22
CA MET A 67 1.32 11.15 -10.02
C MET A 67 1.45 9.65 -10.27
N GLY A 68 0.88 9.16 -11.39
CA GLY A 68 1.01 7.75 -11.77
C GLY A 68 2.37 7.47 -12.38
N HIS A 69 2.89 6.28 -12.12
CA HIS A 69 3.99 5.74 -12.91
C HIS A 69 3.51 5.45 -14.34
N PRO A 70 4.39 5.55 -15.35
CA PRO A 70 4.11 4.98 -16.66
C PRO A 70 3.60 3.56 -16.49
N ALA A 71 2.63 3.18 -17.31
CA ALA A 71 2.03 1.85 -17.23
C ALA A 71 3.13 0.79 -17.43
N GLU A 72 3.52 0.13 -16.35
CA GLU A 72 4.42 -1.01 -16.41
C GLU A 72 3.61 -2.29 -16.60
N GLN A 73 4.15 -3.19 -17.43
CA GLN A 73 3.61 -4.53 -17.56
C GLN A 73 3.95 -5.31 -16.29
N VAL A 74 2.98 -5.48 -15.42
CA VAL A 74 3.15 -6.31 -14.23
C VAL A 74 3.11 -7.78 -14.65
N PRO A 75 4.12 -8.60 -14.33
CA PRO A 75 4.09 -10.03 -14.61
C PRO A 75 2.80 -10.67 -14.10
N GLY A 76 2.09 -11.38 -14.98
CA GLY A 76 0.80 -12.03 -14.67
C GLY A 76 -0.46 -11.16 -14.88
N GLU A 77 -0.35 -9.88 -15.16
CA GLU A 77 -1.49 -9.03 -15.52
C GLU A 77 -1.68 -8.90 -17.04
N LYS A 78 -2.96 -8.99 -17.50
CA LYS A 78 -3.29 -8.91 -18.93
C LYS A 78 -3.16 -7.52 -19.55
N LYS A 79 -3.08 -6.47 -18.74
CA LYS A 79 -2.97 -5.07 -19.17
C LYS A 79 -2.00 -4.34 -18.28
N ALA A 80 -1.10 -3.56 -18.91
CA ALA A 80 -0.32 -2.58 -18.20
C ALA A 80 -1.25 -1.61 -17.46
N ARG A 81 -1.04 -1.42 -16.16
CA ARG A 81 -1.75 -0.43 -15.35
C ARG A 81 -0.79 0.68 -14.98
N ALA A 82 -1.29 1.91 -14.93
CA ALA A 82 -0.58 2.95 -14.20
C ALA A 82 -0.41 2.45 -12.77
N THR A 83 0.80 2.10 -12.40
CA THR A 83 1.11 1.55 -11.09
C THR A 83 1.59 2.69 -10.22
N TYR A 84 0.90 2.89 -9.11
CA TYR A 84 1.30 3.83 -8.06
C TYR A 84 2.26 3.13 -7.07
N TRP A 85 3.12 2.28 -7.61
CA TRP A 85 4.12 1.55 -6.85
C TRP A 85 5.25 2.50 -6.42
N PRO A 86 5.99 2.17 -5.34
CA PRO A 86 7.22 2.88 -5.05
C PRO A 86 8.16 2.82 -6.26
N LYS A 87 8.92 3.88 -6.47
CA LYS A 87 9.97 3.89 -7.48
C LYS A 87 10.98 2.78 -7.17
N THR A 88 11.30 1.99 -8.19
CA THR A 88 12.34 0.98 -8.06
C THR A 88 13.73 1.57 -8.25
N VAL A 89 14.70 0.98 -7.58
CA VAL A 89 16.11 1.25 -7.82
C VAL A 89 16.61 0.24 -8.86
N ARG A 90 17.09 0.72 -9.99
CA ARG A 90 17.66 -0.12 -11.02
C ARG A 90 19.13 -0.44 -10.69
N LEU A 91 19.46 -1.72 -10.67
CA LEU A 91 20.83 -2.24 -10.69
C LEU A 91 21.14 -2.70 -12.09
N ALA A 92 22.25 -2.29 -12.67
CA ALA A 92 22.64 -2.68 -14.02
C ALA A 92 24.15 -2.93 -14.11
N TRP A 93 24.51 -3.85 -15.00
CA TRP A 93 25.90 -4.27 -15.24
C TRP A 93 26.13 -4.62 -16.71
N LYS A 94 27.38 -4.76 -17.11
CA LYS A 94 27.70 -5.26 -18.45
C LYS A 94 27.40 -6.76 -18.51
N PRO A 95 26.67 -7.23 -19.54
CA PRO A 95 26.42 -8.66 -19.70
C PRO A 95 27.73 -9.40 -20.02
N ILE A 96 27.79 -10.67 -19.62
CA ILE A 96 28.86 -11.60 -19.98
C ILE A 96 28.35 -12.47 -21.13
N ASP A 97 29.14 -12.64 -22.14
CA ASP A 97 28.81 -13.49 -23.30
C ASP A 97 28.49 -14.92 -22.86
N GLY A 98 27.32 -15.42 -23.30
CA GLY A 98 26.84 -16.75 -22.96
C GLY A 98 26.25 -16.90 -21.56
N VAL A 99 26.04 -15.82 -20.81
CA VAL A 99 25.40 -15.82 -19.48
C VAL A 99 24.06 -15.12 -19.56
N ASP A 100 22.97 -15.88 -19.40
CA ASP A 100 21.62 -15.36 -19.46
C ASP A 100 21.00 -15.05 -18.06
N GLU A 101 21.55 -15.70 -17.02
CA GLU A 101 21.01 -15.57 -15.64
C GLU A 101 22.10 -15.08 -14.67
N TYR A 102 21.70 -14.16 -13.81
CA TYR A 102 22.56 -13.57 -12.80
C TYR A 102 21.88 -13.63 -11.43
N LYS A 103 22.64 -13.98 -10.40
CA LYS A 103 22.22 -13.88 -9.03
C LYS A 103 22.53 -12.47 -8.49
N VAL A 104 21.50 -11.79 -7.96
CA VAL A 104 21.62 -10.46 -7.38
C VAL A 104 21.26 -10.53 -5.89
N THR A 105 22.16 -10.00 -5.06
CA THR A 105 21.95 -9.90 -3.62
C THR A 105 22.11 -8.44 -3.18
N VAL A 106 21.18 -7.93 -2.38
CA VAL A 106 21.26 -6.59 -1.77
C VAL A 106 21.19 -6.75 -0.26
N LYS A 107 22.10 -6.09 0.46
CA LYS A 107 22.19 -6.11 1.92
C LYS A 107 22.10 -4.69 2.48
N ASP A 108 21.37 -4.55 3.56
CA ASP A 108 21.46 -3.36 4.42
C ASP A 108 22.88 -3.28 5.00
N ALA A 109 23.59 -2.19 4.75
CA ALA A 109 24.99 -2.08 5.11
C ALA A 109 25.20 -1.95 6.64
N LYS A 110 24.22 -1.35 7.36
CA LYS A 110 24.27 -1.16 8.81
C LYS A 110 23.95 -2.45 9.56
N ARG A 111 22.91 -3.18 9.13
CA ARG A 111 22.42 -4.39 9.81
C ARG A 111 23.07 -5.66 9.30
N GLY A 112 23.68 -5.64 8.12
CA GLY A 112 24.21 -6.81 7.43
C GLY A 112 23.14 -7.78 6.91
N THR A 113 21.87 -7.43 7.02
CA THR A 113 20.75 -8.28 6.64
C THR A 113 20.52 -8.27 5.13
N THR A 114 20.29 -9.44 4.54
CA THR A 114 19.91 -9.54 3.12
C THR A 114 18.48 -9.05 2.93
N VAL A 115 18.30 -8.03 2.10
CA VAL A 115 16.98 -7.46 1.79
C VAL A 115 16.46 -7.93 0.43
N VAL A 116 17.35 -8.36 -0.47
CA VAL A 116 17.02 -8.98 -1.76
C VAL A 116 18.00 -10.11 -2.01
N ASP A 117 17.48 -11.24 -2.45
CA ASP A 117 18.25 -12.38 -2.99
C ASP A 117 17.41 -13.01 -4.09
N GLN A 118 17.78 -12.73 -5.35
CA GLN A 118 17.00 -13.16 -6.51
C GLN A 118 17.89 -13.52 -7.70
N THR A 119 17.40 -14.40 -8.55
CA THR A 119 18.00 -14.66 -9.87
C THR A 119 17.19 -13.91 -10.92
N VAL A 120 17.89 -13.21 -11.82
CA VAL A 120 17.27 -12.42 -12.89
C VAL A 120 17.84 -12.83 -14.25
N LYS A 121 17.02 -12.69 -15.29
CA LYS A 121 17.47 -12.83 -16.68
C LYS A 121 17.90 -11.48 -17.22
N GLY A 122 19.01 -11.49 -17.96
CA GLY A 122 19.60 -10.28 -18.52
C GLY A 122 20.42 -9.47 -17.51
N ALA A 123 20.89 -8.31 -17.94
CA ALA A 123 21.94 -7.55 -17.25
C ALA A 123 21.41 -6.41 -16.37
N SER A 124 20.25 -6.57 -15.79
CA SER A 124 19.69 -5.58 -14.83
C SER A 124 18.64 -6.19 -13.88
N ALA A 125 18.46 -5.55 -12.72
CA ALA A 125 17.42 -5.87 -11.75
C ALA A 125 16.76 -4.59 -11.25
N ASN A 126 15.44 -4.63 -11.04
CA ASN A 126 14.71 -3.57 -10.37
C ASN A 126 14.43 -3.98 -8.93
N ILE A 127 14.85 -3.14 -7.99
CA ILE A 127 14.74 -3.38 -6.56
C ILE A 127 13.71 -2.42 -5.94
N ASP A 128 12.71 -2.96 -5.26
CA ASP A 128 11.71 -2.19 -4.54
C ASP A 128 11.81 -2.37 -3.01
N ASN A 129 10.94 -1.66 -2.28
CA ASN A 129 10.77 -1.83 -0.84
C ASN A 129 12.02 -1.52 0.01
N LEU A 130 12.91 -0.68 -0.49
CA LEU A 130 14.05 -0.19 0.28
C LEU A 130 13.60 0.83 1.35
N GLU A 131 14.39 0.98 2.41
CA GLU A 131 14.20 2.01 3.44
C GLU A 131 14.74 3.36 2.98
N VAL A 132 14.18 4.47 3.44
CA VAL A 132 14.71 5.82 3.21
C VAL A 132 15.93 6.06 4.11
N ALA A 133 16.84 6.92 3.69
CA ALA A 133 18.07 7.25 4.41
C ALA A 133 18.92 6.03 4.83
N ALA A 134 18.88 4.96 4.04
CA ALA A 134 19.61 3.72 4.31
C ALA A 134 20.74 3.51 3.31
N GLU A 135 21.79 2.83 3.75
CA GLU A 135 22.93 2.45 2.91
C GLU A 135 22.85 0.95 2.59
N TYR A 136 23.12 0.61 1.32
CA TYR A 136 23.06 -0.75 0.82
C TYR A 136 24.35 -1.13 0.13
N THR A 137 24.74 -2.39 0.32
CA THR A 137 25.72 -3.08 -0.54
C THR A 137 24.99 -4.04 -1.44
N TRP A 138 25.43 -4.16 -2.68
CA TRP A 138 24.86 -5.15 -3.59
C TRP A 138 25.93 -5.91 -4.32
N THR A 139 25.61 -7.13 -4.71
CA THR A 139 26.47 -8.00 -5.50
C THR A 139 25.67 -8.61 -6.63
N VAL A 140 26.33 -8.83 -7.74
CA VAL A 140 25.85 -9.62 -8.88
C VAL A 140 26.85 -10.71 -9.19
N SER A 141 26.38 -11.91 -9.50
CA SER A 141 27.26 -13.02 -9.93
C SER A 141 26.64 -13.80 -11.07
N GLY A 142 27.46 -14.27 -12.01
CA GLY A 142 27.04 -15.05 -13.15
C GLY A 142 28.29 -15.51 -13.96
N GLY A 143 28.23 -16.70 -14.56
CA GLY A 143 29.35 -17.23 -15.39
C GLY A 143 30.69 -17.34 -14.67
N GLY A 144 30.68 -17.49 -13.34
CA GLY A 144 31.89 -17.52 -12.52
C GLY A 144 32.53 -16.16 -12.21
N ALA A 145 31.91 -15.07 -12.68
CA ALA A 145 32.32 -13.70 -12.39
C ALA A 145 31.42 -13.04 -11.31
N THR A 146 31.96 -12.00 -10.67
CA THR A 146 31.24 -11.25 -9.64
C THR A 146 31.47 -9.76 -9.81
N GLY A 147 30.47 -8.94 -9.42
CA GLY A 147 30.54 -7.48 -9.35
C GLY A 147 29.64 -6.97 -8.24
N GLY A 148 29.59 -5.66 -8.08
CA GLY A 148 28.72 -5.05 -7.07
C GLY A 148 29.14 -3.62 -6.76
N GLY A 149 28.52 -3.07 -5.71
CA GLY A 149 28.83 -1.70 -5.28
C GLY A 149 28.01 -1.32 -4.05
N LYS A 150 28.01 -0.03 -3.76
CA LYS A 150 27.26 0.59 -2.66
C LYS A 150 26.42 1.74 -3.18
N PHE A 151 25.26 1.94 -2.55
CA PHE A 151 24.44 3.11 -2.77
C PHE A 151 23.68 3.49 -1.49
N LYS A 152 23.17 4.71 -1.46
CA LYS A 152 22.30 5.21 -0.39
C LYS A 152 20.93 5.54 -0.97
N THR A 153 19.90 5.41 -0.18
CA THR A 153 18.58 5.93 -0.53
C THR A 153 18.42 7.36 -0.01
N GLU A 154 17.66 8.17 -0.75
CA GLU A 154 17.35 9.55 -0.38
C GLU A 154 16.66 9.60 0.99
N ASP A 155 17.03 10.58 1.83
CA ASP A 155 16.37 10.85 3.13
C ASP A 155 15.07 11.63 2.90
N ARG A 156 14.05 10.94 2.38
CA ARG A 156 12.79 11.55 2.01
C ARG A 156 11.61 10.62 2.21
N ALA A 157 10.79 10.92 3.19
CA ALA A 157 9.51 10.26 3.43
C ALA A 157 8.37 10.92 2.61
N PRO A 158 7.25 10.22 2.35
CA PRO A 158 6.89 8.90 2.90
C PRO A 158 7.64 7.75 2.24
N ARG A 159 7.89 6.69 2.99
CA ARG A 159 8.33 5.41 2.45
C ARG A 159 7.14 4.67 1.87
N LEU A 160 6.98 4.73 0.56
CA LEU A 160 6.00 3.91 -0.15
C LEU A 160 6.46 2.46 -0.19
N VAL A 161 5.53 1.53 -0.03
CA VAL A 161 5.82 0.09 0.04
C VAL A 161 4.90 -0.66 -0.92
N ARG A 162 5.43 -1.70 -1.54
CA ARG A 162 4.69 -2.59 -2.40
C ARG A 162 4.31 -3.86 -1.66
N PHE A 163 3.02 -4.01 -1.33
CA PHE A 163 2.40 -5.30 -1.01
C PHE A 163 1.68 -5.79 -2.27
N PRO A 164 2.11 -6.89 -2.90
CA PRO A 164 1.45 -7.38 -4.11
C PRO A 164 -0.06 -7.56 -3.91
N GLY A 165 -0.85 -6.95 -4.79
CA GLY A 165 -2.31 -6.98 -4.72
C GLY A 165 -2.98 -5.96 -3.78
N VAL A 166 -2.23 -5.30 -2.90
CA VAL A 166 -2.76 -4.35 -1.91
C VAL A 166 -2.37 -2.92 -2.27
N PRO A 167 -3.32 -2.02 -2.50
CA PRO A 167 -3.00 -0.62 -2.78
C PRO A 167 -2.79 0.21 -1.52
N ASN A 168 -2.29 1.43 -1.69
CA ASN A 168 -2.14 2.46 -0.66
C ASN A 168 -1.29 2.01 0.54
N VAL A 169 -0.20 1.27 0.26
CA VAL A 169 0.69 0.76 1.29
C VAL A 169 1.83 1.73 1.53
N ARG A 170 2.11 2.03 2.77
CA ARG A 170 3.30 2.77 3.19
C ARG A 170 3.70 2.45 4.63
N ASP A 171 4.98 2.60 4.89
CA ASP A 171 5.52 2.59 6.23
C ASP A 171 5.24 3.95 6.90
N ILE A 172 4.81 3.96 8.15
CA ILE A 172 4.65 5.21 8.90
C ILE A 172 5.97 5.77 9.42
N GLY A 173 7.06 5.01 9.30
CA GLY A 173 8.42 5.40 9.70
C GLY A 173 9.22 6.13 8.61
N GLY A 174 10.51 6.32 8.90
CA GLY A 174 11.50 6.86 7.96
C GLY A 174 11.68 8.37 7.99
N TRP A 175 11.05 9.10 8.88
CA TRP A 175 11.18 10.56 9.05
C TRP A 175 11.68 10.93 10.44
N ILE A 176 12.15 12.15 10.59
CA ILE A 176 12.64 12.68 11.87
C ILE A 176 11.45 13.15 12.69
N GLY A 177 11.23 12.50 13.81
CA GLY A 177 10.16 12.78 14.77
C GLY A 177 10.63 13.57 15.98
N LEU A 178 10.05 13.22 17.13
CA LEU A 178 10.30 13.86 18.41
C LEU A 178 11.79 13.80 18.78
N ASP A 179 12.31 14.91 19.34
CA ASP A 179 13.67 15.05 19.84
C ASP A 179 14.78 14.75 18.80
N GLY A 180 14.46 14.97 17.52
CA GLY A 180 15.40 14.70 16.43
C GLY A 180 15.64 13.22 16.15
N LYS A 181 14.88 12.33 16.77
CA LYS A 181 14.97 10.89 16.56
C LYS A 181 14.22 10.47 15.32
N ARG A 182 14.73 9.46 14.62
CA ARG A 182 14.03 8.89 13.47
C ARG A 182 12.92 7.94 13.91
N VAL A 183 11.77 8.05 13.27
CA VAL A 183 10.72 7.03 13.41
C VAL A 183 11.19 5.76 12.71
N ARG A 184 11.27 4.65 13.45
CA ARG A 184 11.77 3.37 12.96
C ARG A 184 10.99 2.87 11.76
N GLN A 185 11.71 2.41 10.76
CA GLN A 185 11.15 1.81 9.55
C GLN A 185 10.96 0.32 9.71
N GLY A 186 10.02 -0.24 8.94
CA GLY A 186 9.76 -1.68 8.96
C GLY A 186 8.98 -2.16 10.18
N MET A 187 8.55 -1.25 11.05
CA MET A 187 7.81 -1.57 12.28
C MET A 187 6.30 -1.51 12.08
N VAL A 188 5.82 -0.51 11.36
CA VAL A 188 4.38 -0.28 11.20
C VAL A 188 4.07 0.13 9.77
N PHE A 189 3.19 -0.64 9.15
CA PHE A 189 2.67 -0.38 7.82
C PHE A 189 1.20 0.00 7.90
N ARG A 190 0.76 0.85 6.97
CA ARG A 190 -0.64 1.14 6.75
C ARG A 190 -1.01 0.81 5.32
N SER A 191 -2.19 0.22 5.12
CA SER A 191 -2.59 -0.25 3.81
C SER A 191 -4.09 -0.13 3.54
N ALA A 192 -4.51 -0.42 2.29
CA ALA A 192 -5.88 -0.81 2.01
C ALA A 192 -6.13 -2.26 2.49
N GLY A 193 -7.39 -2.68 2.50
CA GLY A 193 -7.75 -4.02 2.97
C GLY A 193 -6.99 -5.14 2.25
N LEU A 194 -6.51 -6.09 3.01
CA LEU A 194 -5.81 -7.28 2.53
C LEU A 194 -6.73 -8.24 1.77
N ASN A 195 -8.03 -8.05 1.90
CA ASN A 195 -9.08 -8.68 1.10
C ASN A 195 -10.15 -7.64 0.74
N ASN A 196 -11.00 -8.00 -0.21
CA ASN A 196 -12.17 -7.21 -0.53
C ASN A 196 -13.18 -7.28 0.63
N ASN A 197 -14.08 -6.29 0.72
CA ASN A 197 -15.18 -6.38 1.67
C ASN A 197 -16.10 -7.56 1.35
N ALA A 198 -16.75 -8.07 2.38
CA ALA A 198 -17.90 -8.92 2.19
C ALA A 198 -18.96 -8.19 1.34
N SER A 199 -19.59 -8.90 0.49
CA SER A 199 -20.61 -8.36 -0.44
C SER A 199 -21.87 -9.19 -0.42
N MET A 200 -23.02 -8.54 -0.63
CA MET A 200 -24.26 -9.25 -0.87
C MET A 200 -24.13 -10.05 -2.16
N ALA A 201 -24.36 -11.34 -2.07
CA ALA A 201 -24.47 -12.21 -3.23
C ALA A 201 -25.92 -12.28 -3.70
N TYR A 202 -26.09 -12.33 -5.00
CA TYR A 202 -27.39 -12.47 -5.63
C TYR A 202 -27.39 -13.73 -6.49
N TYR A 203 -28.56 -14.36 -6.62
CA TYR A 203 -28.71 -15.46 -7.56
C TYR A 203 -28.48 -14.98 -8.99
N SER A 204 -27.75 -15.76 -9.76
CA SER A 204 -27.64 -15.57 -11.21
C SER A 204 -28.92 -15.92 -11.92
N VAL A 205 -29.07 -15.47 -13.17
CA VAL A 205 -30.20 -15.87 -14.04
C VAL A 205 -30.28 -17.40 -14.19
N ASP A 206 -29.14 -18.07 -14.34
CA ASP A 206 -29.08 -19.52 -14.50
C ASP A 206 -29.51 -20.26 -13.23
N GLU A 207 -29.03 -19.83 -12.07
CA GLU A 207 -29.45 -20.37 -10.76
C GLU A 207 -30.97 -20.19 -10.54
N LEU A 208 -31.54 -19.01 -10.87
CA LEU A 208 -32.99 -18.80 -10.76
C LEU A 208 -33.79 -19.66 -11.74
N ARG A 209 -33.25 -19.91 -12.95
CA ARG A 209 -33.84 -20.78 -13.92
C ARG A 209 -33.88 -22.23 -13.43
N GLU A 210 -32.77 -22.72 -12.87
CA GLU A 210 -32.68 -24.04 -12.26
C GLU A 210 -33.65 -24.21 -11.08
N MET A 211 -33.90 -23.12 -10.35
CA MET A 211 -34.85 -23.08 -9.24
C MET A 211 -36.31 -22.91 -9.67
N GLY A 212 -36.61 -22.76 -10.97
CA GLY A 212 -37.95 -22.50 -11.46
C GLY A 212 -38.54 -21.14 -11.07
N LYS A 213 -37.69 -20.11 -10.87
CA LYS A 213 -38.10 -18.77 -10.46
C LYS A 213 -38.47 -17.87 -11.65
N ASP A 214 -39.46 -18.28 -12.43
CA ASP A 214 -39.85 -17.61 -13.68
C ASP A 214 -40.32 -16.16 -13.46
N LYS A 215 -40.97 -15.88 -12.34
CA LYS A 215 -41.44 -14.53 -12.02
C LYS A 215 -40.26 -13.60 -11.85
N GLU A 216 -39.29 -13.96 -11.02
CA GLU A 216 -38.09 -13.20 -10.74
C GLU A 216 -37.22 -13.00 -12.00
N LEU A 217 -37.21 -14.00 -12.89
CA LEU A 217 -36.52 -13.91 -14.18
C LEU A 217 -37.19 -12.90 -15.12
N LYS A 218 -38.51 -12.89 -15.20
CA LYS A 218 -39.26 -11.91 -16.00
C LYS A 218 -39.04 -10.49 -15.48
N GLU A 219 -39.16 -10.29 -14.16
CA GLU A 219 -38.92 -9.00 -13.53
C GLU A 219 -37.47 -8.50 -13.78
N ALA A 220 -36.47 -9.37 -13.67
CA ALA A 220 -35.08 -9.02 -13.94
C ALA A 220 -34.86 -8.59 -15.40
N ALA A 221 -35.47 -9.28 -16.35
CA ALA A 221 -35.37 -8.94 -17.76
C ALA A 221 -36.07 -7.62 -18.10
N GLU A 222 -37.26 -7.38 -17.54
CA GLU A 222 -37.99 -6.12 -17.72
C GLU A 222 -37.23 -4.91 -17.13
N VAL A 223 -36.70 -5.04 -15.91
CA VAL A 223 -35.90 -3.98 -15.28
C VAL A 223 -34.65 -3.66 -16.11
N ALA A 224 -33.97 -4.70 -16.62
CA ALA A 224 -32.77 -4.50 -17.44
C ALA A 224 -33.12 -3.78 -18.78
N LYS A 225 -34.21 -4.17 -19.41
CA LYS A 225 -34.69 -3.56 -20.64
C LYS A 225 -35.09 -2.10 -20.42
N LYS A 226 -35.91 -1.84 -19.40
CA LYS A 226 -36.34 -0.47 -19.04
C LYS A 226 -35.14 0.45 -18.76
N ARG A 227 -34.15 -0.05 -18.05
CA ARG A 227 -32.93 0.73 -17.78
C ARG A 227 -32.12 0.99 -19.04
N LEU A 228 -32.00 0.01 -19.93
CA LEU A 228 -31.33 0.21 -21.22
C LEU A 228 -32.03 1.26 -22.07
N ASP A 229 -33.35 1.19 -22.18
CA ASP A 229 -34.15 2.14 -22.96
C ASP A 229 -33.99 3.56 -22.43
N GLN A 230 -34.01 3.74 -21.10
CA GLN A 230 -33.76 5.02 -20.43
C GLN A 230 -32.37 5.57 -20.77
N LEU A 231 -31.32 4.75 -20.62
CA LEU A 231 -29.94 5.16 -20.88
C LEU A 231 -29.71 5.49 -22.35
N LEU A 232 -30.36 4.79 -23.27
CA LEU A 232 -30.30 5.10 -24.71
C LEU A 232 -31.01 6.42 -25.03
N ALA A 233 -32.16 6.70 -24.40
CA ALA A 233 -32.85 7.96 -24.54
C ALA A 233 -31.97 9.13 -24.05
N TRP A 234 -31.33 9.01 -22.90
CA TRP A 234 -30.39 10.00 -22.39
C TRP A 234 -29.12 10.14 -23.25
N GLN A 235 -28.66 9.04 -23.87
CA GLN A 235 -27.52 9.09 -24.78
C GLN A 235 -27.87 9.85 -26.07
N ALA A 236 -29.12 9.72 -26.55
CA ALA A 236 -29.62 10.43 -27.71
C ALA A 236 -29.82 11.94 -27.44
N ASP A 237 -30.35 12.29 -26.28
CA ASP A 237 -30.48 13.68 -25.81
C ASP A 237 -30.07 13.82 -24.34
N PRO A 238 -28.79 14.12 -24.04
CA PRO A 238 -28.29 14.26 -22.67
C PRO A 238 -28.97 15.35 -21.84
N LYS A 239 -29.68 16.29 -22.45
CA LYS A 239 -30.43 17.32 -21.73
C LYS A 239 -31.66 16.77 -21.02
N THR A 240 -32.17 15.64 -21.43
CA THR A 240 -33.32 14.97 -20.82
C THR A 240 -32.93 14.09 -19.64
N MET A 241 -31.65 14.00 -19.35
CA MET A 241 -31.15 13.13 -18.29
C MET A 241 -31.59 13.65 -16.91
N ASP A 242 -32.06 12.74 -16.07
CA ASP A 242 -32.32 13.01 -14.68
C ASP A 242 -31.00 13.10 -13.90
N LEU A 243 -30.60 14.31 -13.55
CA LEU A 243 -29.38 14.57 -12.78
C LEU A 243 -29.48 14.09 -11.33
N LYS A 244 -30.68 13.65 -10.85
CA LYS A 244 -30.88 13.03 -9.54
C LYS A 244 -30.87 11.50 -9.60
N ASP A 245 -30.66 10.93 -10.79
CA ASP A 245 -30.48 9.46 -10.90
C ASP A 245 -29.34 9.03 -9.98
N GLU A 246 -29.62 8.11 -9.07
CA GLU A 246 -28.67 7.70 -8.02
C GLU A 246 -27.36 7.13 -8.60
N GLU A 247 -27.44 6.42 -9.74
CA GLU A 247 -26.26 5.86 -10.39
C GLU A 247 -25.40 6.96 -11.03
N TYR A 248 -26.03 8.01 -11.55
CA TYR A 248 -25.33 9.17 -12.07
C TYR A 248 -24.71 10.01 -10.96
N VAL A 249 -25.45 10.30 -9.90
CA VAL A 249 -24.95 11.07 -8.75
C VAL A 249 -23.74 10.37 -8.13
N ASP A 250 -23.81 9.06 -7.92
CA ASP A 250 -22.69 8.28 -7.41
C ASP A 250 -21.48 8.30 -8.36
N TRP A 251 -21.73 8.21 -9.67
CA TRP A 251 -20.67 8.29 -10.67
C TRP A 251 -20.06 9.70 -10.73
N ALA A 252 -20.86 10.75 -10.78
CA ALA A 252 -20.40 12.14 -10.87
C ALA A 252 -19.54 12.54 -9.66
N ASN A 253 -19.93 12.09 -8.47
CA ASN A 253 -19.13 12.29 -7.25
C ASN A 253 -17.75 11.63 -7.32
N ARG A 254 -17.60 10.54 -8.07
CA ARG A 254 -16.33 9.82 -8.25
C ARG A 254 -15.54 10.30 -9.47
N HIS A 255 -16.15 11.08 -10.34
CA HIS A 255 -15.57 11.56 -11.61
C HIS A 255 -15.84 13.06 -11.81
N PRO A 256 -15.38 13.93 -10.90
CA PRO A 256 -15.65 15.35 -10.95
C PRO A 256 -15.09 15.94 -12.25
N GLY A 257 -15.94 16.70 -12.96
CA GLY A 257 -15.56 17.36 -14.21
C GLY A 257 -15.50 16.46 -15.46
N GLU A 258 -15.79 15.14 -15.34
CA GLU A 258 -15.91 14.30 -16.52
C GLU A 258 -17.23 14.55 -17.28
N PRO A 259 -17.23 14.53 -18.63
CA PRO A 259 -18.45 14.71 -19.41
C PRO A 259 -19.48 13.62 -19.15
N VAL A 260 -20.75 13.99 -19.08
CA VAL A 260 -21.90 13.07 -18.95
C VAL A 260 -21.86 11.94 -20.01
N ALA A 261 -21.33 12.21 -21.19
CA ALA A 261 -21.16 11.23 -22.26
C ALA A 261 -20.35 10.01 -21.83
N ASN A 262 -19.36 10.18 -20.96
CA ASN A 262 -18.56 9.07 -20.42
C ASN A 262 -19.37 8.16 -19.50
N PHE A 263 -20.21 8.75 -18.64
CA PHE A 263 -21.19 7.99 -17.86
C PHE A 263 -22.11 7.19 -18.75
N LEU A 264 -22.79 7.85 -19.70
CA LEU A 264 -23.76 7.22 -20.56
C LEU A 264 -23.15 6.07 -21.39
N SER A 265 -21.98 6.29 -22.00
CA SER A 265 -21.29 5.25 -22.78
C SER A 265 -20.99 4.00 -21.93
N SER A 266 -20.47 4.21 -20.73
CA SER A 266 -20.17 3.14 -19.79
C SER A 266 -21.42 2.38 -19.35
N ARG A 267 -22.52 3.09 -19.04
CA ARG A 267 -23.76 2.50 -18.53
C ARG A 267 -24.57 1.81 -19.60
N VAL A 268 -24.67 2.37 -20.80
CA VAL A 268 -25.29 1.71 -21.96
C VAL A 268 -24.59 0.38 -22.27
N HIS A 269 -23.26 0.37 -22.26
CA HIS A 269 -22.51 -0.89 -22.46
C HIS A 269 -22.89 -1.96 -21.42
N ARG A 270 -22.94 -1.60 -20.13
CA ARG A 270 -23.34 -2.51 -19.05
C ARG A 270 -24.78 -2.99 -19.18
N ALA A 271 -25.70 -2.05 -19.49
CA ALA A 271 -27.12 -2.38 -19.65
C ALA A 271 -27.38 -3.32 -20.83
N LYS A 272 -26.71 -3.12 -21.97
CA LYS A 272 -26.74 -4.07 -23.10
C LYS A 272 -26.29 -5.47 -22.69
N LYS A 273 -25.21 -5.56 -21.89
CA LYS A 273 -24.72 -6.84 -21.37
C LYS A 273 -25.74 -7.49 -20.42
N ALA A 274 -26.38 -6.70 -19.54
CA ALA A 274 -27.41 -7.19 -18.64
C ALA A 274 -28.64 -7.74 -19.39
N VAL A 275 -29.15 -7.00 -20.38
CA VAL A 275 -30.24 -7.44 -21.22
C VAL A 275 -29.91 -8.77 -21.94
N LYS A 276 -28.70 -8.87 -22.53
CA LYS A 276 -28.23 -10.09 -23.17
C LYS A 276 -28.18 -11.29 -22.21
N ALA A 277 -27.89 -11.06 -20.94
CA ALA A 277 -27.84 -12.10 -19.91
C ALA A 277 -29.22 -12.43 -19.31
N GLY A 278 -30.31 -11.80 -19.73
CA GLY A 278 -31.63 -12.00 -19.17
C GLY A 278 -31.92 -11.18 -17.90
N GLY A 279 -31.16 -10.13 -17.70
CA GLY A 279 -31.29 -9.23 -16.56
C GLY A 279 -30.23 -9.45 -15.48
N SER A 280 -30.31 -8.63 -14.42
CA SER A 280 -29.50 -8.79 -13.20
C SER A 280 -30.48 -8.91 -12.02
N PRO A 281 -30.83 -10.12 -11.60
CA PRO A 281 -31.81 -10.31 -10.56
C PRO A 281 -31.30 -9.77 -9.21
N LYS A 282 -32.18 -9.14 -8.44
CA LYS A 282 -31.90 -8.66 -7.09
C LYS A 282 -32.34 -9.66 -6.01
N VAL A 283 -32.50 -10.92 -6.34
CA VAL A 283 -32.84 -11.97 -5.37
C VAL A 283 -31.59 -12.29 -4.55
N GLU A 284 -31.64 -11.96 -3.28
CA GLU A 284 -30.49 -12.08 -2.37
C GLU A 284 -30.21 -13.54 -2.02
N LYS A 285 -28.94 -13.93 -2.15
CA LYS A 285 -28.43 -15.24 -1.75
C LYS A 285 -27.80 -15.22 -0.35
N GLY A 286 -27.44 -14.03 0.09
CA GLY A 286 -26.78 -13.77 1.38
C GLY A 286 -25.42 -13.11 1.24
N LEU A 287 -24.78 -12.84 2.37
CA LEU A 287 -23.43 -12.27 2.41
C LEU A 287 -22.38 -13.31 2.01
N LYS A 288 -21.42 -12.89 1.21
CA LYS A 288 -20.19 -13.64 0.89
C LYS A 288 -18.99 -12.95 1.50
N THR A 289 -18.10 -13.75 2.08
CA THR A 289 -16.77 -13.28 2.51
C THR A 289 -16.03 -12.62 1.34
N GLY A 290 -15.32 -11.54 1.61
CA GLY A 290 -14.53 -10.85 0.62
C GLY A 290 -13.35 -11.70 0.14
N ARG A 291 -13.10 -11.66 -1.19
CA ARG A 291 -11.95 -12.36 -1.78
C ARG A 291 -10.64 -11.79 -1.25
N SER A 292 -9.69 -12.64 -0.87
CA SER A 292 -8.33 -12.24 -0.51
C SER A 292 -7.62 -11.57 -1.70
N ARG A 293 -6.79 -10.58 -1.40
CA ARG A 293 -5.86 -9.92 -2.35
C ARG A 293 -4.45 -10.48 -2.23
N VAL A 294 -4.20 -11.19 -1.15
CA VAL A 294 -2.87 -11.68 -0.73
C VAL A 294 -2.82 -13.21 -0.69
N GLU A 295 -3.59 -13.87 -1.56
CA GLU A 295 -3.56 -15.32 -1.68
C GLU A 295 -2.22 -15.82 -2.25
N GLY A 296 -1.78 -17.00 -1.80
CA GLY A 296 -0.63 -17.72 -2.33
C GLY A 296 0.67 -16.94 -2.13
N GLU A 297 1.47 -16.85 -3.18
CA GLU A 297 2.80 -16.24 -3.19
C GLU A 297 2.81 -14.77 -2.73
N ASN A 298 1.75 -14.01 -2.99
CA ASN A 298 1.65 -12.63 -2.55
C ASN A 298 1.68 -12.51 -1.03
N GLY A 299 0.91 -13.33 -0.33
CA GLY A 299 0.88 -13.32 1.14
C GLY A 299 2.17 -13.83 1.75
N GLU A 300 2.77 -14.85 1.15
CA GLU A 300 4.06 -15.37 1.56
C GLU A 300 5.16 -14.31 1.40
N TYR A 301 5.21 -13.63 0.27
CA TYR A 301 6.14 -12.53 0.04
C TYR A 301 5.98 -11.42 1.10
N ILE A 302 4.76 -10.98 1.39
CA ILE A 302 4.51 -9.94 2.40
C ILE A 302 5.00 -10.40 3.77
N ARG A 303 4.64 -11.61 4.20
CA ARG A 303 5.07 -12.15 5.50
C ARG A 303 6.58 -12.27 5.61
N THR A 304 7.24 -12.82 4.61
CA THR A 304 8.69 -13.08 4.66
C THR A 304 9.50 -11.81 4.49
N ARG A 305 9.10 -10.95 3.55
CA ARG A 305 9.83 -9.71 3.23
C ARG A 305 9.72 -8.66 4.34
N PHE A 306 8.56 -8.54 4.97
CA PHE A 306 8.29 -7.51 5.97
C PHE A 306 8.15 -8.07 7.40
N GLY A 307 8.11 -9.37 7.55
CA GLY A 307 8.01 -10.02 8.85
C GLY A 307 6.70 -9.72 9.60
N ILE A 308 5.61 -9.39 8.90
CA ILE A 308 4.33 -8.98 9.51
C ILE A 308 3.88 -10.03 10.51
N LYS A 309 3.69 -9.63 11.77
CA LYS A 309 3.20 -10.47 12.86
C LYS A 309 1.76 -10.16 13.23
N THR A 310 1.30 -8.96 12.95
CA THR A 310 0.00 -8.48 13.37
C THR A 310 -0.69 -7.72 12.25
N ASP A 311 -1.95 -8.03 12.06
CA ASP A 311 -2.89 -7.41 11.15
C ASP A 311 -4.02 -6.78 11.98
N ILE A 312 -4.19 -5.45 11.89
CA ILE A 312 -5.27 -4.71 12.56
C ILE A 312 -6.28 -4.26 11.53
N ASP A 313 -7.43 -4.87 11.52
CA ASP A 313 -8.53 -4.57 10.61
C ASP A 313 -9.52 -3.59 11.26
N LEU A 314 -9.62 -2.39 10.68
CA LEU A 314 -10.47 -1.30 11.17
C LEU A 314 -11.85 -1.25 10.49
N ARG A 315 -12.17 -2.25 9.67
CA ARG A 315 -13.44 -2.32 8.94
C ARG A 315 -14.60 -2.68 9.89
N SER A 316 -15.82 -2.43 9.44
CA SER A 316 -17.02 -2.86 10.18
C SER A 316 -17.21 -4.39 10.15
N ASP A 317 -17.99 -4.92 11.08
CA ASP A 317 -18.34 -6.35 11.15
C ASP A 317 -18.95 -6.86 9.83
N ARG A 318 -19.79 -6.03 9.20
CA ARG A 318 -20.39 -6.38 7.91
C ARG A 318 -19.36 -6.49 6.79
N GLU A 319 -18.34 -5.62 6.78
CA GLU A 319 -17.27 -5.64 5.78
C GLU A 319 -16.32 -6.82 5.94
N CYS A 320 -16.20 -7.34 7.17
CA CYS A 320 -15.38 -8.49 7.55
C CYS A 320 -16.18 -9.80 7.67
N PHE A 321 -17.44 -9.81 7.23
CA PHE A 321 -18.31 -11.00 7.37
C PHE A 321 -17.63 -12.27 6.87
N GLY A 322 -17.65 -13.31 7.70
CA GLY A 322 -17.08 -14.62 7.40
C GLY A 322 -15.57 -14.73 7.54
N MET A 323 -14.89 -13.68 7.98
CA MET A 323 -13.46 -13.75 8.30
C MET A 323 -13.27 -14.36 9.70
N THR A 324 -12.26 -15.24 9.83
CA THR A 324 -11.86 -15.89 11.08
C THR A 324 -10.40 -15.66 11.43
N GLY A 325 -9.69 -14.86 10.62
CA GLY A 325 -8.28 -14.54 10.80
C GLY A 325 -7.74 -13.63 9.70
N SER A 326 -6.45 -13.32 9.78
CA SER A 326 -5.78 -12.49 8.79
C SER A 326 -5.72 -13.16 7.42
N PRO A 327 -5.98 -12.43 6.33
CA PRO A 327 -5.72 -12.92 4.98
C PRO A 327 -4.25 -13.26 4.71
N LEU A 328 -3.32 -12.77 5.53
CA LEU A 328 -1.90 -13.13 5.48
C LEU A 328 -1.61 -14.53 6.01
N GLY A 329 -2.58 -15.18 6.64
CA GLY A 329 -2.47 -16.56 7.11
C GLY A 329 -2.40 -16.71 8.62
N PRO A 330 -2.39 -17.99 9.11
CA PRO A 330 -2.64 -18.30 10.51
C PRO A 330 -1.50 -17.91 11.47
N THR A 331 -0.33 -17.60 10.98
CA THR A 331 0.81 -17.15 11.79
C THR A 331 0.75 -15.66 12.12
N VAL A 332 -0.13 -14.91 11.47
CA VAL A 332 -0.33 -13.48 11.69
C VAL A 332 -1.51 -13.29 12.64
N LYS A 333 -1.28 -12.61 13.75
CA LYS A 333 -2.36 -12.27 14.70
C LYS A 333 -3.33 -11.31 14.01
N TRP A 334 -4.62 -11.61 14.07
CA TRP A 334 -5.65 -10.74 13.53
C TRP A 334 -6.43 -10.07 14.65
N PHE A 335 -6.44 -8.74 14.65
CA PHE A 335 -7.27 -7.93 15.53
C PHE A 335 -8.29 -7.18 14.68
N HIS A 336 -9.57 -7.40 14.95
CA HIS A 336 -10.65 -6.70 14.29
C HIS A 336 -11.29 -5.70 15.26
N PHE A 337 -11.19 -4.42 14.92
CA PHE A 337 -11.75 -3.32 15.69
C PHE A 337 -12.55 -2.39 14.77
N SER A 338 -13.86 -2.60 14.70
CA SER A 338 -14.74 -1.74 13.90
C SER A 338 -14.59 -0.28 14.33
N SER A 339 -13.91 0.52 13.51
CA SER A 339 -13.52 1.89 13.84
C SER A 339 -14.31 2.92 13.03
N SER A 340 -14.42 4.11 13.60
CA SER A 340 -14.88 5.31 12.91
C SER A 340 -13.75 6.02 12.19
N ALA A 341 -14.08 6.99 11.34
CA ALA A 341 -13.12 7.84 10.65
C ALA A 341 -13.37 9.32 10.97
N TYR A 342 -12.34 10.13 10.79
CA TYR A 342 -12.40 11.60 10.89
C TYR A 342 -13.01 12.10 12.20
N GLY A 343 -14.04 12.94 12.15
CA GLY A 343 -14.73 13.44 13.36
C GLY A 343 -15.32 12.33 14.23
N GLY A 344 -15.63 11.17 13.66
CA GLY A 344 -16.12 10.01 14.39
C GLY A 344 -15.10 9.39 15.36
N MET A 345 -13.80 9.65 15.18
CA MET A 345 -12.74 9.20 16.10
C MET A 345 -12.90 9.73 17.53
N GLN A 346 -13.61 10.83 17.72
CA GLN A 346 -13.81 11.48 19.01
C GLN A 346 -15.16 11.13 19.65
N GLY A 347 -16.03 10.43 18.92
CA GLY A 347 -17.23 9.80 19.45
C GLY A 347 -16.91 8.55 20.28
N SER A 348 -17.88 8.06 21.05
CA SER A 348 -17.70 6.90 21.95
C SER A 348 -17.15 5.66 21.23
N GLY A 349 -17.75 5.28 20.10
CA GLY A 349 -17.30 4.13 19.33
C GLY A 349 -15.89 4.29 18.71
N GLY A 350 -15.55 5.51 18.24
CA GLY A 350 -14.21 5.80 17.74
C GLY A 350 -13.15 5.76 18.83
N LYS A 351 -13.46 6.32 20.01
CA LYS A 351 -12.59 6.27 21.20
C LYS A 351 -12.34 4.84 21.66
N GLU A 352 -13.40 4.05 21.78
CA GLU A 352 -13.29 2.65 22.21
C GLU A 352 -12.46 1.82 21.23
N ALA A 353 -12.72 1.96 19.93
CA ALA A 353 -11.96 1.25 18.90
C ALA A 353 -10.48 1.66 18.92
N PHE A 354 -10.18 2.97 18.99
CA PHE A 354 -8.80 3.43 19.00
C PHE A 354 -8.06 3.04 20.29
N ALA A 355 -8.73 2.98 21.43
CA ALA A 355 -8.14 2.47 22.67
C ALA A 355 -7.70 1.00 22.52
N LYS A 356 -8.50 0.17 21.86
CA LYS A 356 -8.11 -1.23 21.54
C LYS A 356 -6.92 -1.27 20.58
N VAL A 357 -6.94 -0.44 19.53
CA VAL A 357 -5.81 -0.30 18.59
C VAL A 357 -4.54 0.09 19.32
N PHE A 358 -4.57 1.16 20.13
CA PHE A 358 -3.38 1.66 20.80
C PHE A 358 -2.77 0.65 21.78
N ARG A 359 -3.59 -0.16 22.45
CA ARG A 359 -3.10 -1.28 23.31
C ARG A 359 -2.27 -2.30 22.52
N VAL A 360 -2.63 -2.59 21.27
CA VAL A 360 -1.85 -3.50 20.41
C VAL A 360 -0.47 -2.90 20.13
N PHE A 361 -0.38 -1.58 19.94
CA PHE A 361 0.88 -0.88 19.72
C PHE A 361 1.79 -0.78 20.95
N LEU A 362 1.29 -1.05 22.15
CA LEU A 362 2.08 -1.06 23.39
C LEU A 362 2.83 -2.38 23.64
N ASP A 363 2.57 -3.42 22.87
CA ASP A 363 3.26 -4.70 23.00
C ASP A 363 4.26 -4.91 21.85
N GLU A 364 5.56 -4.85 22.14
CA GLU A 364 6.65 -5.06 21.17
C GLU A 364 6.56 -6.39 20.43
N LYS A 365 5.94 -7.41 21.01
CA LYS A 365 5.77 -8.74 20.38
C LYS A 365 4.84 -8.71 19.17
N ASN A 366 4.03 -7.66 19.03
CA ASN A 366 3.10 -7.50 17.92
C ASN A 366 3.76 -6.95 16.65
N TYR A 367 4.95 -6.34 16.76
CA TYR A 367 5.63 -5.74 15.60
C TYR A 367 6.40 -6.78 14.77
N PRO A 368 6.45 -6.59 13.44
CA PRO A 368 5.83 -5.56 12.62
C PRO A 368 4.31 -5.68 12.50
N ILE A 369 3.63 -4.52 12.42
CA ILE A 369 2.17 -4.41 12.35
C ILE A 369 1.77 -3.86 10.97
N ASP A 370 0.75 -4.45 10.32
CA ASP A 370 -0.02 -3.78 9.28
C ASP A 370 -1.39 -3.39 9.84
N PHE A 371 -1.84 -2.16 9.60
CA PHE A 371 -3.18 -1.76 9.98
C PHE A 371 -3.92 -1.12 8.79
N HIS A 372 -5.17 -1.52 8.62
CA HIS A 372 -5.88 -1.19 7.40
C HIS A 372 -7.39 -0.98 7.59
N CYS A 373 -8.02 -0.41 6.57
CA CYS A 373 -9.48 -0.41 6.40
C CYS A 373 -9.83 -0.88 4.97
N ILE A 374 -10.78 -0.26 4.29
CA ILE A 374 -11.11 -0.60 2.89
C ILE A 374 -10.04 -0.05 1.93
N ALA A 375 -9.89 1.28 1.93
CA ALA A 375 -9.01 2.01 1.02
C ALA A 375 -7.68 2.42 1.67
N GLY A 376 -7.50 2.19 2.98
CA GLY A 376 -6.36 2.68 3.73
C GLY A 376 -6.32 4.20 3.90
N ALA A 377 -7.41 4.89 3.57
CA ALA A 377 -7.49 6.35 3.54
C ALA A 377 -8.16 6.95 4.77
N ASP A 378 -9.37 6.47 5.10
CA ASP A 378 -10.26 7.12 6.07
C ASP A 378 -9.97 6.68 7.52
N ARG A 379 -10.41 5.48 7.91
CA ARG A 379 -10.20 4.92 9.27
C ARG A 379 -8.72 4.73 9.56
N THR A 380 -8.00 4.15 8.62
CA THR A 380 -6.54 4.01 8.67
C THR A 380 -5.83 5.35 8.71
N GLY A 381 -6.26 6.32 7.89
CA GLY A 381 -5.72 7.68 7.89
C GLY A 381 -5.95 8.41 9.21
N SER A 382 -7.12 8.23 9.82
CA SER A 382 -7.43 8.82 11.12
C SER A 382 -6.61 8.21 12.26
N ALA A 383 -6.40 6.89 12.24
CA ALA A 383 -5.52 6.23 13.21
C ALA A 383 -4.04 6.65 13.01
N ALA A 384 -3.58 6.70 11.76
CA ALA A 384 -2.22 7.17 11.44
C ALA A 384 -1.97 8.61 11.88
N TYR A 385 -2.97 9.49 11.73
CA TYR A 385 -2.90 10.88 12.21
C TYR A 385 -2.56 10.93 13.70
N ILE A 386 -3.22 10.10 14.51
CA ILE A 386 -2.97 10.07 15.95
C ILE A 386 -1.58 9.47 16.24
N LEU A 387 -1.27 8.31 15.67
CA LEU A 387 0.01 7.62 15.90
C LEU A 387 1.21 8.48 15.48
N CYS A 388 1.18 9.06 14.28
CA CYS A 388 2.27 9.92 13.81
C CYS A 388 2.39 11.22 14.60
N GLY A 389 1.27 11.82 15.01
CA GLY A 389 1.30 13.02 15.84
C GLY A 389 1.90 12.78 17.23
N LEU A 390 1.65 11.60 17.85
CA LEU A 390 2.32 11.20 19.10
C LEU A 390 3.84 11.03 18.92
N LEU A 391 4.30 10.72 17.71
CA LEU A 391 5.72 10.60 17.36
C LEU A 391 6.36 11.93 16.97
N GLY A 392 5.61 13.03 17.04
CA GLY A 392 6.14 14.38 16.79
C GLY A 392 5.92 14.92 15.37
N ALA A 393 5.03 14.31 14.59
CA ALA A 393 4.63 14.88 13.30
C ALA A 393 3.87 16.20 13.51
N ASP A 394 4.25 17.23 12.74
CA ASP A 394 3.52 18.49 12.67
C ASP A 394 2.28 18.39 11.76
N GLU A 395 1.48 19.46 11.71
CA GLU A 395 0.25 19.50 10.92
C GLU A 395 0.51 19.30 9.41
N ASP A 396 1.61 19.84 8.87
CA ASP A 396 1.95 19.72 7.46
C ASP A 396 2.36 18.28 7.09
N ARG A 397 3.17 17.64 7.93
CA ARG A 397 3.55 16.25 7.73
C ARG A 397 2.33 15.31 7.82
N LEU A 398 1.44 15.54 8.78
CA LEU A 398 0.21 14.76 8.91
C LEU A 398 -0.70 14.92 7.68
N ALA A 399 -0.78 16.14 7.13
CA ALA A 399 -1.51 16.40 5.90
C ALA A 399 -0.88 15.65 4.71
N ARG A 400 0.46 15.72 4.56
CA ARG A 400 1.20 15.01 3.50
C ARG A 400 1.02 13.50 3.60
N ASP A 401 1.02 12.92 4.80
CA ASP A 401 0.75 11.48 4.96
C ASP A 401 -0.66 11.13 4.48
N TRP A 402 -1.67 11.92 4.84
CA TRP A 402 -3.02 11.66 4.36
C TRP A 402 -3.14 11.86 2.85
N GLU A 403 -2.56 12.93 2.31
CA GLU A 403 -2.52 13.27 0.89
C GLU A 403 -1.76 12.24 0.04
N ALA A 404 -0.77 11.54 0.62
CA ALA A 404 -0.06 10.46 -0.06
C ALA A 404 -1.00 9.30 -0.50
N THR A 405 -2.24 9.27 -0.03
CA THR A 405 -3.29 8.40 -0.58
C THR A 405 -3.56 8.68 -2.06
N ALA A 406 -3.28 9.91 -2.55
CA ALA A 406 -3.36 10.24 -3.98
C ALA A 406 -2.33 9.48 -4.84
N PHE A 407 -1.27 8.94 -4.21
CA PHE A 407 -0.25 8.12 -4.88
C PHE A 407 -0.69 6.67 -5.10
N CYS A 408 -1.90 6.31 -4.74
CA CYS A 408 -2.42 4.97 -4.94
C CYS A 408 -3.46 4.90 -6.06
N SER A 409 -3.65 3.69 -6.61
CA SER A 409 -4.54 3.42 -7.75
C SER A 409 -6.03 3.70 -7.49
N HIS A 410 -6.41 3.89 -6.22
CA HIS A 410 -7.81 4.05 -5.83
C HIS A 410 -8.34 5.47 -5.95
N GLY A 411 -7.57 6.40 -6.52
CA GLY A 411 -7.97 7.78 -6.69
C GLY A 411 -8.95 8.23 -5.62
N VAL A 412 -8.56 9.10 -4.72
CA VAL A 412 -9.45 9.45 -3.61
C VAL A 412 -10.32 10.60 -4.07
N ASP A 413 -11.61 10.34 -4.23
CA ASP A 413 -12.62 11.38 -4.47
C ASP A 413 -12.91 12.17 -3.18
N PHE A 414 -11.86 12.58 -2.46
CA PHE A 414 -11.98 13.21 -1.15
C PHE A 414 -11.45 14.62 -1.19
N CYS A 415 -12.25 15.60 -0.83
CA CYS A 415 -11.74 16.92 -0.52
C CYS A 415 -11.38 17.00 0.98
N HIS A 416 -10.41 17.83 1.31
CA HIS A 416 -9.94 18.06 2.68
C HIS A 416 -11.08 18.49 3.60
N GLU A 417 -11.91 19.44 3.17
CA GLU A 417 -13.01 20.02 3.96
C GLU A 417 -14.01 18.97 4.44
N GLN A 418 -14.34 18.00 3.59
CA GLN A 418 -15.34 16.98 3.92
C GLN A 418 -14.77 15.87 4.81
N ARG A 419 -13.46 15.70 4.86
CA ARG A 419 -12.79 14.56 5.47
C ARG A 419 -11.70 14.96 6.47
N TYR A 420 -10.52 15.30 5.97
CA TYR A 420 -9.35 15.58 6.80
C TYR A 420 -9.56 16.75 7.77
N ASP A 421 -10.16 17.85 7.30
CA ASP A 421 -10.41 19.02 8.14
C ASP A 421 -11.39 18.73 9.28
N LYS A 422 -12.35 17.82 9.08
CA LYS A 422 -13.24 17.37 10.17
C LYS A 422 -12.47 16.66 11.28
N LEU A 423 -11.43 15.90 10.94
CA LEU A 423 -10.55 15.27 11.91
C LEU A 423 -9.78 16.34 12.70
N VAL A 424 -9.05 17.19 11.98
CA VAL A 424 -8.18 18.24 12.56
C VAL A 424 -9.00 19.21 13.44
N ASN A 425 -10.08 19.76 12.89
CA ASN A 425 -10.93 20.72 13.59
C ASN A 425 -11.62 20.10 14.82
N GLY A 426 -12.00 18.82 14.71
CA GLY A 426 -12.53 18.09 15.83
C GLY A 426 -11.53 17.97 16.98
N PHE A 427 -10.26 17.62 16.68
CA PHE A 427 -9.22 17.58 17.70
C PHE A 427 -8.90 18.98 18.27
N LYS A 428 -8.81 20.01 17.42
CA LYS A 428 -8.63 21.40 17.88
C LYS A 428 -9.73 21.85 18.85
N LYS A 429 -10.97 21.49 18.55
CA LYS A 429 -12.14 21.86 19.37
C LYS A 429 -12.20 21.10 20.70
N ASN A 430 -12.00 19.77 20.67
CA ASN A 430 -12.27 18.90 21.82
C ASN A 430 -11.05 18.70 22.73
N PHE A 431 -9.85 18.93 22.21
CA PHE A 431 -8.58 18.77 22.94
C PHE A 431 -7.66 19.97 22.66
N PRO A 432 -8.07 21.20 23.07
CA PRO A 432 -7.31 22.41 22.78
C PRO A 432 -5.92 22.35 23.40
N ALA A 433 -4.89 22.65 22.59
CA ALA A 433 -3.49 22.78 22.98
C ALA A 433 -2.72 23.54 21.89
N ASP A 434 -1.53 24.00 22.20
CA ASP A 434 -0.71 24.79 21.28
C ASP A 434 -0.21 23.95 20.12
N THR A 435 0.18 22.71 20.36
CA THR A 435 0.70 21.79 19.34
C THR A 435 -0.28 20.65 19.03
N VAL A 436 -0.15 20.09 17.82
CA VAL A 436 -0.92 18.88 17.44
C VAL A 436 -0.57 17.70 18.36
N ARG A 437 0.71 17.57 18.73
CA ARG A 437 1.19 16.54 19.64
C ARG A 437 0.45 16.57 20.97
N GLU A 438 0.43 17.71 21.65
CA GLU A 438 -0.24 17.87 22.95
C GLU A 438 -1.74 17.58 22.86
N ARG A 439 -2.40 17.99 21.76
CA ARG A 439 -3.80 17.64 21.50
C ARG A 439 -4.03 16.13 21.48
N LEU A 440 -3.13 15.41 20.80
CA LEU A 440 -3.26 13.96 20.65
C LEU A 440 -2.84 13.20 21.92
N GLU A 441 -1.88 13.71 22.69
CA GLU A 441 -1.56 13.22 24.03
C GLU A 441 -2.79 13.34 24.94
N LYS A 442 -3.43 14.53 25.02
CA LYS A 442 -4.67 14.73 25.78
C LYS A 442 -5.78 13.77 25.34
N TYR A 443 -5.89 13.52 24.03
CA TYR A 443 -6.86 12.54 23.54
C TYR A 443 -6.55 11.14 24.05
N VAL A 444 -5.32 10.66 23.94
CA VAL A 444 -4.93 9.32 24.37
C VAL A 444 -5.07 9.17 25.89
N LEU A 445 -4.69 10.17 26.68
CA LEU A 445 -4.92 10.20 28.12
C LEU A 445 -6.42 10.11 28.46
N SER A 446 -7.30 10.78 27.66
CA SER A 446 -8.76 10.69 27.84
C SER A 446 -9.36 9.30 27.55
N LEU A 447 -8.60 8.41 26.93
CA LEU A 447 -8.98 7.01 26.70
C LEU A 447 -8.59 6.08 27.87
N GLY A 448 -7.96 6.62 28.92
CA GLY A 448 -7.52 5.87 30.10
C GLY A 448 -6.09 5.32 30.01
N PHE A 449 -5.30 5.80 29.07
CA PHE A 449 -3.85 5.54 29.01
C PHE A 449 -3.09 6.54 29.88
N THR A 450 -1.83 6.24 30.17
CA THR A 450 -0.93 7.08 30.98
C THR A 450 0.15 7.73 30.11
N GLU A 451 0.90 8.67 30.68
CA GLU A 451 2.07 9.25 30.02
C GLU A 451 3.16 8.19 29.79
N GLU A 452 3.27 7.22 30.70
CA GLU A 452 4.19 6.08 30.57
C GLU A 452 3.81 5.19 29.38
N ASP A 453 2.51 4.99 29.09
CA ASP A 453 2.06 4.25 27.91
C ASP A 453 2.48 4.99 26.63
N ILE A 454 2.32 6.31 26.58
CA ILE A 454 2.76 7.14 25.46
C ILE A 454 4.28 7.08 25.32
N ALA A 455 5.02 7.18 26.42
CA ALA A 455 6.48 7.08 26.43
C ALA A 455 6.94 5.70 25.97
N LYS A 456 6.25 4.62 26.37
CA LYS A 456 6.52 3.26 25.91
C LYS A 456 6.33 3.13 24.39
N PHE A 457 5.23 3.63 23.84
CA PHE A 457 5.00 3.64 22.39
C PHE A 457 6.13 4.39 21.65
N ARG A 458 6.54 5.55 22.17
CA ARG A 458 7.67 6.32 21.63
C ARG A 458 8.97 5.54 21.70
N GLY A 459 9.25 4.88 22.81
CA GLY A 459 10.44 4.02 22.98
C GLY A 459 10.51 2.89 21.96
N ILE A 460 9.36 2.31 21.60
CA ILE A 460 9.26 1.27 20.55
C ILE A 460 9.55 1.87 19.16
N MET A 461 9.02 3.07 18.88
CA MET A 461 8.96 3.62 17.53
C MET A 461 10.07 4.61 17.16
N LEU A 462 10.80 5.15 18.13
CA LEU A 462 11.86 6.16 17.91
C LEU A 462 13.26 5.59 18.12
N GLU A 463 14.22 5.93 17.23
CA GLU A 463 15.63 5.54 17.30
C GLU A 463 16.59 6.70 17.11
#